data_860b61d06bc77c32a23223ee37534159
#
_entry.id   860b61d06bc77c32a23223ee37534159
#
_cell.length_a   1.000
_cell.length_b   1.000
_cell.length_c   1.000
_cell.angle_alpha   90.00
_cell.angle_beta   90.00
_cell.angle_gamma   90.00
#
_symmetry.space_group_name_H-M   'P 1'
#
loop_
_entity.id
_entity.type
_entity.pdbx_description
1 polymer ?
#
loop_
_entity_poly.entity_id
_entity_poly.type
_entity_poly.pdbx_seq_one_letter_code
_entity_poly.pdbx_strand_id
1 'polypeptide(L)'
;MRRAARLNITISTIDVSPQLSQQSFATTGLSRAQAHRVALEAARYQMVVDRASVAADALMDLAAGTGGNFVPNTYDPEYAFPMAVPLPRSHYVLTFYVSSYRANGSFHRLQVELLRHPGLMVQAQDSYFAPAEPRTPRPAVRRERAAPSRQVRRARRRAAA
;
A
#
# COMPACT_ATOMS: atom_id res chain seq x y z
N MET A 1 0.64 -4.23 -0.27
CA MET A 1 0.46 -3.28 -1.37
C MET A 1 1.67 -3.18 -2.30
N ARG A 2 2.88 -2.76 -1.88
CA ARG A 2 4.07 -2.55 -2.76
C ARG A 2 4.41 -3.74 -3.67
N ARG A 3 4.24 -4.97 -3.18
CA ARG A 3 4.54 -6.19 -3.95
C ARG A 3 3.50 -6.48 -5.02
N ALA A 4 2.22 -6.27 -4.72
CA ALA A 4 1.12 -6.41 -5.67
C ALA A 4 1.23 -5.40 -6.82
N ALA A 5 1.46 -4.13 -6.49
CA ALA A 5 1.65 -3.09 -7.50
C ALA A 5 2.87 -3.33 -8.42
N ARG A 6 3.99 -3.88 -7.89
CA ARG A 6 5.16 -4.27 -8.72
C ARG A 6 4.86 -5.39 -9.69
N LEU A 7 3.98 -6.31 -9.32
CA LEU A 7 3.60 -7.47 -10.13
C LEU A 7 2.35 -7.23 -10.97
N ASN A 8 1.85 -6.00 -10.97
CA ASN A 8 0.60 -5.63 -11.65
C ASN A 8 -0.60 -6.50 -11.22
N ILE A 9 -0.68 -6.81 -9.92
CA ILE A 9 -1.76 -7.61 -9.34
C ILE A 9 -2.82 -6.66 -8.81
N THR A 10 -4.04 -6.77 -9.33
CA THR A 10 -5.23 -6.09 -8.83
C THR A 10 -5.89 -6.95 -7.75
N ILE A 11 -6.24 -6.35 -6.62
CA ILE A 11 -6.88 -7.02 -5.49
C ILE A 11 -8.23 -6.33 -5.25
N SER A 12 -9.32 -7.06 -5.49
CA SER A 12 -10.64 -6.61 -5.07
C SER A 12 -10.99 -7.23 -3.71
N THR A 13 -11.70 -6.50 -2.88
CA THR A 13 -12.05 -6.92 -1.54
C THR A 13 -13.55 -6.87 -1.31
N ILE A 14 -14.04 -7.81 -0.51
CA ILE A 14 -15.45 -7.91 -0.13
C ILE A 14 -15.49 -7.92 1.39
N ASP A 15 -16.24 -7.00 1.97
CA ASP A 15 -16.50 -6.97 3.40
C ASP A 15 -17.76 -7.78 3.69
N VAL A 16 -17.60 -8.93 4.35
CA VAL A 16 -18.67 -9.83 4.79
C VAL A 16 -18.99 -9.65 6.27
N SER A 17 -18.53 -8.56 6.86
CA SER A 17 -18.81 -8.25 8.27
C SER A 17 -20.31 -8.14 8.52
N PRO A 18 -20.80 -8.63 9.68
CA PRO A 18 -22.22 -8.48 10.02
C PRO A 18 -22.62 -7.00 10.03
N GLN A 19 -23.74 -6.69 9.38
CA GLN A 19 -24.33 -5.36 9.49
C GLN A 19 -24.70 -5.08 10.94
N LEU A 20 -23.94 -4.23 11.58
CA LEU A 20 -24.24 -3.76 12.92
C LEU A 20 -25.35 -2.71 12.77
N SER A 21 -26.60 -3.15 12.99
CA SER A 21 -27.73 -2.23 13.06
C SER A 21 -27.49 -1.21 14.17
N GLN A 22 -27.83 0.06 13.94
CA GLN A 22 -27.73 1.07 15.00
C GLN A 22 -28.63 0.67 16.16
N GLN A 23 -28.03 0.22 17.26
CA GLN A 23 -28.73 -0.07 18.50
C GLN A 23 -28.84 1.22 19.31
N SER A 24 -30.10 1.58 19.62
CA SER A 24 -30.37 2.70 20.51
C SER A 24 -30.40 2.19 21.95
N PHE A 25 -29.48 2.69 22.76
CA PHE A 25 -29.41 2.36 24.20
C PHE A 25 -30.07 3.47 25.01
N ALA A 26 -31.38 3.35 25.24
CA ALA A 26 -32.12 4.29 26.07
C ALA A 26 -31.86 4.01 27.55
N THR A 27 -31.52 5.04 28.31
CA THR A 27 -31.28 4.95 29.77
C THR A 27 -32.35 5.63 30.60
N THR A 28 -33.38 6.21 29.99
CA THR A 28 -34.44 6.93 30.65
C THR A 28 -35.32 5.97 31.48
N GLY A 29 -35.56 6.29 32.75
CA GLY A 29 -36.41 5.49 33.65
C GLY A 29 -35.73 4.26 34.28
N LEU A 30 -34.43 4.07 34.08
CA LEU A 30 -33.67 2.96 34.66
C LEU A 30 -33.12 3.28 36.04
N SER A 31 -33.04 2.28 36.92
CA SER A 31 -32.26 2.37 38.16
C SER A 31 -30.75 2.55 37.81
N ARG A 32 -29.97 3.06 38.77
CA ARG A 32 -28.52 3.28 38.59
C ARG A 32 -27.79 2.00 38.17
N ALA A 33 -28.16 0.85 38.74
CA ALA A 33 -27.52 -0.43 38.39
C ALA A 33 -27.88 -0.89 36.96
N GLN A 34 -29.12 -0.66 36.52
CA GLN A 34 -29.55 -0.95 35.13
C GLN A 34 -28.87 0.00 34.13
N ALA A 35 -28.83 1.28 34.44
CA ALA A 35 -28.14 2.27 33.60
C ALA A 35 -26.65 1.92 33.40
N HIS A 36 -25.98 1.45 34.46
CA HIS A 36 -24.57 1.01 34.36
C HIS A 36 -24.42 -0.21 33.45
N ARG A 37 -25.30 -1.19 33.50
CA ARG A 37 -25.26 -2.36 32.59
C ARG A 37 -25.48 -1.92 31.14
N VAL A 38 -26.45 -1.07 30.87
CA VAL A 38 -26.74 -0.55 29.53
C VAL A 38 -25.55 0.23 29.00
N ALA A 39 -24.90 1.06 29.81
CA ALA A 39 -23.70 1.79 29.42
C ALA A 39 -22.54 0.83 29.07
N LEU A 40 -22.39 -0.27 29.82
CA LEU A 40 -21.36 -1.26 29.53
C LEU A 40 -21.64 -1.99 28.21
N GLU A 41 -22.87 -2.36 27.93
CA GLU A 41 -23.27 -2.99 26.66
C GLU A 41 -23.09 -2.01 25.48
N ALA A 42 -23.47 -0.75 25.65
CA ALA A 42 -23.25 0.29 24.66
C ALA A 42 -21.75 0.47 24.34
N ALA A 43 -20.90 0.49 25.37
CA ALA A 43 -19.45 0.59 25.17
C ALA A 43 -18.88 -0.64 24.44
N ARG A 44 -19.32 -1.85 24.78
CA ARG A 44 -18.92 -3.08 24.07
C ARG A 44 -19.36 -3.04 22.61
N TYR A 45 -20.59 -2.64 22.35
CA TYR A 45 -21.11 -2.51 21.01
C TYR A 45 -20.31 -1.51 20.20
N GLN A 46 -19.99 -0.33 20.77
CA GLN A 46 -19.17 0.68 20.10
C GLN A 46 -17.78 0.14 19.72
N MET A 47 -17.14 -0.62 20.59
CA MET A 47 -15.85 -1.27 20.29
C MET A 47 -15.94 -2.23 19.09
N VAL A 48 -17.06 -2.93 18.92
CA VAL A 48 -17.27 -3.84 17.78
C VAL A 48 -17.46 -3.03 16.50
N VAL A 49 -18.24 -1.96 16.55
CA VAL A 49 -18.44 -1.03 15.42
C VAL A 49 -17.11 -0.41 14.98
N ASP A 50 -16.33 0.10 15.94
CA ASP A 50 -15.05 0.74 15.65
C ASP A 50 -14.05 -0.24 14.99
N ARG A 51 -14.02 -1.49 15.47
CA ARG A 51 -13.17 -2.53 14.83
C ARG A 51 -13.61 -2.87 13.42
N ALA A 52 -14.92 -2.95 13.19
CA ALA A 52 -15.46 -3.23 11.86
C ALA A 52 -15.14 -2.10 10.89
N SER A 53 -15.25 -0.83 11.31
CA SER A 53 -14.90 0.31 10.47
C SER A 53 -13.41 0.33 10.09
N VAL A 54 -12.52 0.09 11.04
CA VAL A 54 -11.07 0.02 10.78
C VAL A 54 -10.74 -1.12 9.81
N ALA A 55 -11.41 -2.27 9.93
CA ALA A 55 -11.22 -3.38 9.01
C ALA A 55 -11.72 -3.05 7.60
N ALA A 56 -12.89 -2.40 7.48
CA ALA A 56 -13.44 -1.95 6.20
C ALA A 56 -12.52 -0.92 5.52
N ASP A 57 -11.99 0.05 6.26
CA ASP A 57 -11.04 1.04 5.75
C ASP A 57 -9.77 0.36 5.20
N ALA A 58 -9.23 -0.63 5.91
CA ALA A 58 -8.06 -1.38 5.44
C ALA A 58 -8.34 -2.18 4.16
N LEU A 59 -9.53 -2.77 4.02
CA LEU A 59 -9.97 -3.47 2.81
C LEU A 59 -10.15 -2.51 1.64
N MET A 60 -10.73 -1.34 1.90
CA MET A 60 -10.91 -0.28 0.91
C MET A 60 -9.55 0.25 0.41
N ASP A 61 -8.62 0.54 1.32
CA ASP A 61 -7.26 0.99 0.99
C ASP A 61 -6.50 -0.05 0.17
N LEU A 62 -6.65 -1.35 0.50
CA LEU A 62 -6.02 -2.44 -0.24
C LEU A 62 -6.55 -2.52 -1.67
N ALA A 63 -7.86 -2.42 -1.86
CA ALA A 63 -8.48 -2.43 -3.17
C ALA A 63 -8.06 -1.20 -3.97
N ALA A 64 -8.21 0.00 -3.42
CA ALA A 64 -7.86 1.25 -4.08
C ALA A 64 -6.38 1.31 -4.47
N GLY A 65 -5.46 0.92 -3.57
CA GLY A 65 -4.02 0.95 -3.83
C GLY A 65 -3.52 -0.07 -4.87
N THR A 66 -4.38 -0.99 -5.31
CA THR A 66 -4.07 -1.97 -6.37
C THR A 66 -4.95 -1.82 -7.62
N GLY A 67 -5.85 -0.83 -7.63
CA GLY A 67 -6.79 -0.62 -8.74
C GLY A 67 -7.96 -1.61 -8.76
N GLY A 68 -8.24 -2.26 -7.63
CA GLY A 68 -9.39 -3.15 -7.46
C GLY A 68 -10.63 -2.44 -6.92
N ASN A 69 -11.71 -3.20 -6.73
CA ASN A 69 -12.96 -2.72 -6.17
C ASN A 69 -13.13 -3.17 -4.72
N PHE A 70 -13.74 -2.34 -3.92
CA PHE A 70 -14.20 -2.67 -2.58
C PHE A 70 -15.73 -2.79 -2.57
N VAL A 71 -16.26 -3.92 -2.10
CA VAL A 71 -17.70 -4.13 -1.89
C VAL A 71 -17.95 -4.17 -0.39
N PRO A 72 -18.61 -3.14 0.16
CA PRO A 72 -18.86 -3.06 1.59
C PRO A 72 -20.07 -3.91 1.98
N ASN A 73 -20.01 -4.46 3.20
CA ASN A 73 -21.16 -4.82 4.03
C ASN A 73 -22.18 -5.74 3.34
N THR A 74 -21.73 -6.86 2.77
CA THR A 74 -22.62 -7.78 2.06
C THR A 74 -22.68 -9.16 2.74
N TYR A 75 -23.88 -9.72 2.80
CA TYR A 75 -24.10 -11.12 3.23
C TYR A 75 -24.25 -12.07 2.05
N ASP A 76 -24.38 -11.52 0.86
CA ASP A 76 -24.62 -12.30 -0.36
C ASP A 76 -23.35 -12.31 -1.23
N PRO A 77 -22.57 -13.41 -1.19
CA PRO A 77 -21.40 -13.55 -2.03
C PRO A 77 -21.73 -13.58 -3.52
N GLU A 78 -22.87 -14.13 -3.91
CA GLU A 78 -23.26 -14.22 -5.33
C GLU A 78 -23.51 -12.83 -5.92
N TYR A 79 -24.06 -11.93 -5.12
CA TYR A 79 -24.22 -10.52 -5.47
C TYR A 79 -22.90 -9.76 -5.42
N ALA A 80 -22.05 -10.05 -4.43
CA ALA A 80 -20.81 -9.33 -4.20
C ALA A 80 -19.73 -9.62 -5.24
N PHE A 81 -19.59 -10.86 -5.71
CA PHE A 81 -18.55 -11.26 -6.65
C PHE A 81 -18.60 -10.49 -7.98
N PRO A 82 -19.74 -10.35 -8.66
CA PRO A 82 -19.82 -9.57 -9.89
C PRO A 82 -19.50 -8.08 -9.69
N MET A 83 -19.75 -7.55 -8.49
CA MET A 83 -19.41 -6.15 -8.16
C MET A 83 -17.92 -5.99 -7.84
N ALA A 84 -17.34 -6.95 -7.15
CA ALA A 84 -15.92 -6.93 -6.80
C ALA A 84 -15.03 -7.13 -8.04
N VAL A 85 -15.45 -8.01 -8.97
CA VAL A 85 -14.71 -8.33 -10.18
C VAL A 85 -15.65 -8.13 -11.40
N PRO A 86 -16.01 -6.90 -11.73
CA PRO A 86 -16.81 -6.65 -12.90
C PRO A 86 -16.01 -7.09 -14.13
N LEU A 87 -16.60 -7.93 -14.97
CA LEU A 87 -16.01 -8.28 -16.24
C LEU A 87 -15.97 -7.02 -17.11
N PRO A 88 -14.81 -6.48 -17.44
CA PRO A 88 -14.73 -5.26 -18.24
C PRO A 88 -15.27 -5.55 -19.63
N ARG A 89 -16.22 -4.73 -20.10
CA ARG A 89 -16.73 -4.84 -21.49
C ARG A 89 -15.66 -4.51 -22.51
N SER A 90 -14.67 -3.73 -22.12
CA SER A 90 -13.53 -3.34 -22.95
C SER A 90 -12.28 -3.22 -22.09
N HIS A 91 -11.19 -3.76 -22.55
CA HIS A 91 -9.88 -3.68 -21.90
C HIS A 91 -8.92 -2.93 -22.82
N TYR A 92 -8.27 -1.89 -22.30
CA TYR A 92 -7.31 -1.08 -23.03
C TYR A 92 -5.95 -1.17 -22.35
N VAL A 93 -4.92 -1.43 -23.14
CA VAL A 93 -3.53 -1.36 -22.68
C VAL A 93 -2.94 -0.05 -23.18
N LEU A 94 -2.61 0.84 -22.27
CA LEU A 94 -1.96 2.12 -22.57
C LEU A 94 -0.47 2.02 -22.27
N THR A 95 0.34 2.33 -23.27
CA THR A 95 1.79 2.42 -23.11
C THR A 95 2.22 3.86 -23.28
N PHE A 96 3.01 4.37 -22.34
CA PHE A 96 3.52 5.75 -22.40
C PHE A 96 4.96 5.82 -21.92
N TYR A 97 5.69 6.81 -22.43
CA TYR A 97 7.04 7.10 -21.98
C TYR A 97 7.03 8.17 -20.90
N VAL A 98 7.68 7.89 -19.78
CA VAL A 98 7.84 8.87 -18.70
C VAL A 98 9.04 9.74 -19.00
N SER A 99 8.82 10.99 -19.43
CA SER A 99 9.87 11.93 -19.83
C SER A 99 10.83 12.32 -18.70
N SER A 100 10.37 12.24 -17.43
CA SER A 100 11.16 12.55 -16.23
C SER A 100 11.29 11.34 -15.31
N TYR A 101 11.60 10.18 -15.89
CA TYR A 101 11.76 8.95 -15.11
C TYR A 101 12.90 9.09 -14.09
N ARG A 102 12.60 8.88 -12.82
CA ARG A 102 13.57 8.84 -11.74
C ARG A 102 13.60 7.44 -11.14
N ALA A 103 14.68 6.71 -11.37
CA ALA A 103 14.94 5.39 -10.83
C ALA A 103 15.28 5.45 -9.32
N ASN A 104 14.32 5.84 -8.47
CA ASN A 104 14.52 6.15 -7.06
C ASN A 104 14.00 5.07 -6.09
N GLY A 105 13.43 3.96 -6.60
CA GLY A 105 12.86 2.91 -5.79
C GLY A 105 11.55 3.28 -5.11
N SER A 106 10.84 4.30 -5.61
CA SER A 106 9.58 4.78 -5.04
C SER A 106 8.39 4.59 -5.98
N PHE A 107 7.19 4.75 -5.40
CA PHE A 107 5.94 4.79 -6.15
C PHE A 107 5.65 6.22 -6.59
N HIS A 108 5.17 6.34 -7.81
CA HIS A 108 4.73 7.60 -8.40
C HIS A 108 3.24 7.49 -8.72
N ARG A 109 2.50 8.55 -8.41
CA ARG A 109 1.06 8.60 -8.64
C ARG A 109 0.77 8.67 -10.14
N LEU A 110 -0.25 7.92 -10.55
CA LEU A 110 -0.81 7.91 -11.90
C LEU A 110 -2.28 8.28 -11.80
N GLN A 111 -2.73 9.16 -12.68
CA GLN A 111 -4.13 9.53 -12.79
C GLN A 111 -4.57 9.31 -14.24
N VAL A 112 -5.64 8.54 -14.42
CA VAL A 112 -6.22 8.25 -15.74
C VAL A 112 -7.60 8.88 -15.80
N GLU A 113 -7.81 9.78 -16.77
CA GLU A 113 -9.06 10.50 -16.96
C GLU A 113 -9.61 10.28 -18.37
N LEU A 114 -10.92 10.14 -18.48
CA LEU A 114 -11.64 10.10 -19.75
C LEU A 114 -12.19 11.48 -20.10
N LEU A 115 -11.62 12.13 -21.10
CA LEU A 115 -11.95 13.51 -21.44
C LEU A 115 -13.29 13.68 -22.16
N ARG A 116 -13.85 12.66 -22.82
CA ARG A 116 -15.02 12.79 -23.69
C ARG A 116 -16.22 11.90 -23.33
N HIS A 117 -16.12 11.11 -22.27
CA HIS A 117 -17.17 10.15 -21.88
C HIS A 117 -17.43 10.19 -20.38
N PRO A 118 -18.11 11.23 -19.86
CA PRO A 118 -18.28 11.43 -18.41
C PRO A 118 -19.15 10.37 -17.72
N GLY A 119 -19.89 9.54 -18.49
CA GLY A 119 -20.72 8.45 -17.94
C GLY A 119 -20.02 7.10 -17.80
N LEU A 120 -18.75 7.00 -18.17
CA LEU A 120 -17.98 5.76 -18.05
C LEU A 120 -17.08 5.78 -16.82
N MET A 121 -17.09 4.70 -16.04
CA MET A 121 -16.14 4.49 -14.95
C MET A 121 -14.84 3.93 -15.51
N VAL A 122 -13.72 4.54 -15.09
CA VAL A 122 -12.36 4.07 -15.38
C VAL A 122 -11.85 3.32 -14.17
N GLN A 123 -11.49 2.07 -14.37
CA GLN A 123 -10.73 1.29 -13.39
C GLN A 123 -9.30 1.18 -13.89
N ALA A 124 -8.37 1.79 -13.16
CA ALA A 124 -6.95 1.78 -13.50
C ALA A 124 -6.11 1.82 -12.21
N GLN A 125 -4.86 1.41 -12.30
CA GLN A 125 -3.93 1.61 -11.18
C GLN A 125 -3.65 3.09 -10.97
N ASP A 126 -3.58 3.51 -9.72
CA ASP A 126 -3.31 4.88 -9.29
C ASP A 126 -1.82 5.21 -9.16
N SER A 127 -0.96 4.21 -9.30
CA SER A 127 0.48 4.38 -9.09
C SER A 127 1.32 3.37 -9.87
N TYR A 128 2.54 3.76 -10.21
CA TYR A 128 3.56 2.85 -10.75
C TYR A 128 4.82 2.88 -9.89
N PHE A 129 5.56 1.78 -9.89
CA PHE A 129 6.81 1.65 -9.17
C PHE A 129 8.00 1.94 -10.11
N ALA A 130 8.84 2.91 -9.74
CA ALA A 130 10.10 3.18 -10.43
C ALA A 130 11.24 2.43 -9.72
N PRO A 131 11.75 1.29 -10.25
CA PRO A 131 12.82 0.55 -9.61
C PRO A 131 14.08 1.42 -9.49
N ALA A 132 14.76 1.35 -8.33
CA ALA A 132 16.04 2.01 -8.18
C ALA A 132 17.08 1.36 -9.12
N GLU A 133 17.95 2.16 -9.72
CA GLU A 133 19.08 1.60 -10.44
C GLU A 133 19.91 0.69 -9.53
N PRO A 134 20.28 -0.51 -10.01
CA PRO A 134 21.17 -1.37 -9.25
C PRO A 134 22.46 -0.60 -8.99
N ARG A 135 22.79 -0.33 -7.73
CA ARG A 135 24.10 0.21 -7.37
C ARG A 135 25.14 -0.79 -7.82
N THR A 136 25.78 -0.53 -8.96
CA THR A 136 26.99 -1.24 -9.33
C THR A 136 27.98 -1.04 -8.18
N PRO A 137 28.44 -2.09 -7.51
CA PRO A 137 29.45 -1.92 -6.47
C PRO A 137 30.65 -1.25 -7.13
N ARG A 138 30.96 -0.04 -6.70
CA ARG A 138 32.17 0.67 -7.13
C ARG A 138 33.33 -0.28 -6.86
N PRO A 139 34.12 -0.69 -7.87
CA PRO A 139 35.24 -1.56 -7.62
C PRO A 139 36.09 -0.93 -6.52
N ALA A 140 36.29 -1.65 -5.43
CA ALA A 140 37.14 -1.19 -4.35
C ALA A 140 38.51 -0.92 -4.98
N VAL A 141 38.88 0.34 -5.13
CA VAL A 141 40.22 0.70 -5.56
C VAL A 141 41.13 0.18 -4.46
N ARG A 142 41.69 -1.01 -4.68
CA ARG A 142 42.73 -1.58 -3.85
C ARG A 142 43.90 -0.60 -3.92
N ARG A 143 43.98 0.31 -2.95
CA ARG A 143 45.18 1.11 -2.76
C ARG A 143 46.30 0.12 -2.46
N GLU A 144 46.98 -0.30 -3.50
CA GLU A 144 48.23 -1.02 -3.37
C GLU A 144 49.16 -0.11 -2.55
N ARG A 145 49.36 -0.50 -1.28
CA ARG A 145 50.40 0.15 -0.47
C ARG A 145 51.70 -0.11 -1.17
N ALA A 146 52.22 0.89 -1.89
CA ALA A 146 53.53 0.84 -2.48
C ALA A 146 54.52 0.45 -1.33
N ALA A 147 55.06 -0.74 -1.43
CA ALA A 147 56.13 -1.16 -0.54
C ALA A 147 57.29 -0.18 -0.69
N PRO A 148 57.88 0.34 0.39
CA PRO A 148 58.99 1.28 0.28
C PRO A 148 60.16 0.62 -0.47
N SER A 149 60.50 1.20 -1.59
CA SER A 149 61.57 0.70 -2.45
C SER A 149 62.87 0.50 -1.66
N ARG A 150 63.54 -0.63 -1.88
CA ARG A 150 64.81 -1.04 -1.21
C ARG A 150 65.92 0.05 -1.26
N GLN A 151 65.79 1.06 -2.09
CA GLN A 151 66.80 2.12 -2.25
C GLN A 151 66.86 3.11 -1.03
N VAL A 152 65.81 3.28 -0.26
CA VAL A 152 65.84 4.21 0.91
C VAL A 152 66.59 3.56 2.12
N ARG A 153 66.79 2.25 2.16
CA ARG A 153 67.55 1.59 3.23
C ARG A 153 69.07 1.73 3.08
N ARG A 154 69.61 1.97 1.86
CA ARG A 154 71.05 2.13 1.64
C ARG A 154 71.58 3.54 1.98
N ALA A 155 70.76 4.57 1.87
CA ALA A 155 71.18 5.95 2.18
C ALA A 155 71.30 6.22 3.70
N ARG A 156 70.55 5.53 4.54
CA ARG A 156 70.60 5.70 6.01
C ARG A 156 71.78 4.98 6.68
N ARG A 157 72.47 4.01 6.03
CA ARG A 157 73.64 3.36 6.56
C ARG A 157 74.95 4.06 6.26
N ARG A 158 74.99 5.06 5.39
CA ARG A 158 76.20 5.88 5.07
C ARG A 158 76.27 7.20 5.85
N ALA A 159 75.27 7.56 6.62
CA ALA A 159 75.25 8.79 7.43
C ALA A 159 75.53 8.54 8.93
N ALA A 160 75.85 7.30 9.30
CA ALA A 160 76.14 6.88 10.68
C ALA A 160 77.45 6.12 10.82
N ALA A 161 78.47 6.51 10.01
CA ALA A 161 79.87 6.08 10.16
C ALA A 161 80.77 7.32 10.00
#